data_f8c8ec9054122644faae1ce168ba2491
#
_entry.id   f8c8ec9054122644faae1ce168ba2491
#
_cell.length_a   1.000
_cell.length_b   1.000
_cell.length_c   1.000
_cell.angle_alpha   90.00
_cell.angle_beta   90.00
_cell.angle_gamma   90.00
#
_symmetry.space_group_name_H-M   'P 1'
#
loop_
_entity.id
_entity.type
_entity.pdbx_description
1 polymer ?
#
loop_
_entity_poly.entity_id
_entity_poly.type
_entity_poly.pdbx_seq_one_letter_code
_entity_poly.pdbx_strand_id
1 'polypeptide(L)'
;IEEIYNKKKKNEKFVLSEGHAAIALYCILEKHEDRDPEYLLKKHGIHPERDEKNGIWCTTGSLGQGLPIALGMAMADRSKNVYCMISDGECAEGSIWEALRIKTDNNVDNLKVYVNLNGYGAYGKIDSTKLIKRLKAFCPDIKIRKTSVEQFPFLKGQDAHYHVMSKENYAQAMNLLSL
;
A
#
# COMPACT_ATOMS: atom_id res chain seq x y z
N ILE A 1 -2.23 -4.75 -4.38
CA ILE A 1 -0.80 -5.03 -4.64
C ILE A 1 -0.68 -5.94 -5.87
N GLU A 2 -1.41 -7.05 -5.95
CA GLU A 2 -1.33 -8.02 -7.04
C GLU A 2 -1.53 -7.39 -8.43
N GLU A 3 -2.50 -6.48 -8.59
CA GLU A 3 -2.69 -5.73 -9.84
C GLU A 3 -1.42 -5.01 -10.31
N ILE A 4 -0.61 -4.53 -9.38
CA ILE A 4 0.65 -3.85 -9.68
C ILE A 4 1.69 -4.88 -10.14
N TYR A 5 1.82 -5.99 -9.41
CA TYR A 5 2.79 -7.05 -9.75
C TYR A 5 2.50 -7.72 -11.08
N ASN A 6 1.23 -7.85 -11.47
CA ASN A 6 0.82 -8.35 -12.79
C ASN A 6 1.20 -7.39 -13.94
N LYS A 7 1.48 -6.13 -13.65
CA LYS A 7 1.79 -5.09 -14.65
C LYS A 7 3.24 -4.65 -14.66
N LYS A 8 3.88 -4.64 -13.47
CA LYS A 8 5.25 -4.16 -13.35
C LYS A 8 6.24 -5.09 -14.04
N LYS A 9 7.26 -4.53 -14.66
CA LYS A 9 8.39 -5.29 -15.19
C LYS A 9 9.33 -5.70 -14.04
N LYS A 10 10.15 -6.73 -14.28
CA LYS A 10 11.08 -7.25 -13.27
C LYS A 10 12.08 -6.20 -12.73
N ASN A 11 12.47 -5.25 -13.57
CA ASN A 11 13.41 -4.16 -13.22
C ASN A 11 12.72 -2.89 -12.72
N GLU A 12 11.41 -2.90 -12.53
CA GLU A 12 10.64 -1.80 -11.95
C GLU A 12 10.40 -2.03 -10.46
N LYS A 13 10.31 -0.94 -9.70
CA LYS A 13 10.21 -0.99 -8.24
C LYS A 13 8.78 -0.81 -7.77
N PHE A 14 8.45 -1.49 -6.66
CA PHE A 14 7.21 -1.26 -5.92
C PHE A 14 7.54 -0.83 -4.50
N VAL A 15 6.95 0.27 -4.05
CA VAL A 15 7.03 0.79 -2.69
C VAL A 15 5.67 0.65 -2.02
N LEU A 16 5.60 -0.14 -0.96
CA LEU A 16 4.44 -0.22 -0.07
C LEU A 16 4.60 0.85 1.00
N SER A 17 3.91 1.99 0.87
CA SER A 17 3.98 3.08 1.85
C SER A 17 3.22 2.77 3.13
N GLU A 18 2.05 2.11 3.00
CA GLU A 18 1.23 1.60 4.11
C GLU A 18 1.87 0.36 4.76
N GLY A 19 2.93 0.56 5.55
CA GLY A 19 3.76 -0.53 6.08
C GLY A 19 2.99 -1.64 6.80
N HIS A 20 1.89 -1.32 7.48
CA HIS A 20 1.03 -2.30 8.15
C HIS A 20 0.41 -3.35 7.22
N ALA A 21 0.39 -3.12 5.90
CA ALA A 21 -0.03 -4.10 4.91
C ALA A 21 1.11 -5.03 4.44
N ALA A 22 2.24 -5.08 5.15
CA ALA A 22 3.43 -5.84 4.78
C ALA A 22 3.16 -7.32 4.54
N ILE A 23 2.29 -7.96 5.32
CA ILE A 23 1.95 -9.38 5.16
C ILE A 23 1.40 -9.64 3.75
N ALA A 24 0.53 -8.75 3.26
CA ALA A 24 0.01 -8.87 1.88
C ALA A 24 1.14 -8.71 0.84
N LEU A 25 2.14 -7.86 1.10
CA LEU A 25 3.32 -7.76 0.25
C LEU A 25 4.13 -9.06 0.26
N TYR A 26 4.35 -9.67 1.43
CA TYR A 26 5.14 -10.90 1.54
C TYR A 26 4.50 -12.05 0.75
N CYS A 27 3.18 -12.23 0.83
CA CYS A 27 2.46 -13.23 0.03
C CYS A 27 2.56 -12.94 -1.49
N ILE A 28 2.57 -11.68 -1.88
CA ILE A 28 2.75 -11.31 -3.29
C ILE A 28 4.19 -11.55 -3.76
N LEU A 29 5.17 -11.31 -2.90
CA LEU A 29 6.59 -11.60 -3.21
C LEU A 29 6.83 -13.11 -3.34
N GLU A 30 6.15 -13.95 -2.55
CA GLU A 30 6.14 -15.41 -2.77
C GLU A 30 5.64 -15.77 -4.17
N LYS A 31 4.45 -15.29 -4.51
CA LYS A 31 3.80 -15.62 -5.77
C LYS A 31 4.57 -15.18 -7.01
N HIS A 32 5.24 -14.03 -6.97
CA HIS A 32 5.83 -13.38 -8.15
C HIS A 32 7.36 -13.41 -8.18
N GLU A 33 8.02 -13.58 -7.04
CA GLU A 33 9.47 -13.46 -6.91
C GLU A 33 10.10 -14.63 -6.11
N ASP A 34 9.30 -15.65 -5.76
CA ASP A 34 9.74 -16.86 -5.03
C ASP A 34 10.43 -16.51 -3.70
N ARG A 35 9.80 -15.62 -2.90
CA ARG A 35 10.28 -15.22 -1.59
C ARG A 35 9.45 -15.90 -0.51
N ASP A 36 10.11 -16.46 0.50
CA ASP A 36 9.44 -17.09 1.63
C ASP A 36 8.75 -16.05 2.53
N PRO A 37 7.40 -16.03 2.59
CA PRO A 37 6.66 -15.03 3.36
C PRO A 37 6.82 -15.21 4.88
N GLU A 38 7.02 -16.43 5.38
CA GLU A 38 7.25 -16.70 6.79
C GLU A 38 8.63 -16.17 7.23
N TYR A 39 9.63 -16.38 6.39
CA TYR A 39 10.96 -15.79 6.61
C TYR A 39 10.89 -14.27 6.63
N LEU A 40 10.19 -13.64 5.67
CA LEU A 40 10.04 -12.20 5.61
C LEU A 40 9.30 -11.65 6.83
N LEU A 41 8.22 -12.31 7.26
CA LEU A 41 7.49 -11.93 8.46
C LEU A 41 8.34 -12.04 9.73
N LYS A 42 9.11 -13.13 9.85
CA LYS A 42 10.01 -13.32 10.99
C LYS A 42 11.15 -12.28 11.04
N LYS A 43 11.65 -11.90 9.86
CA LYS A 43 12.77 -10.95 9.73
C LYS A 43 12.34 -9.50 9.94
N HIS A 44 11.23 -9.08 9.35
CA HIS A 44 10.80 -7.69 9.26
C HIS A 44 9.58 -7.36 10.13
N GLY A 45 8.81 -8.38 10.57
CA GLY A 45 7.54 -8.14 11.26
C GLY A 45 6.48 -7.53 10.34
N ILE A 46 5.60 -6.74 10.94
CA ILE A 46 4.47 -6.09 10.23
C ILE A 46 4.82 -4.72 9.61
N HIS A 47 6.01 -4.20 9.88
CA HIS A 47 6.52 -2.96 9.28
C HIS A 47 7.87 -3.27 8.63
N PRO A 48 7.94 -3.37 7.30
CA PRO A 48 9.12 -3.88 6.63
C PRO A 48 10.28 -2.88 6.66
N GLU A 49 11.47 -3.38 6.90
CA GLU A 49 12.72 -2.67 6.63
C GLU A 49 13.15 -2.89 5.18
N ARG A 50 13.89 -1.91 4.63
CA ARG A 50 14.45 -2.01 3.28
C ARG A 50 15.30 -3.26 3.14
N ASP A 51 14.94 -4.10 2.16
CA ASP A 51 15.63 -5.34 1.82
C ASP A 51 15.48 -5.59 0.31
N GLU A 52 16.35 -4.93 -0.45
CA GLU A 52 16.28 -4.97 -1.93
C GLU A 52 16.45 -6.37 -2.50
N LYS A 53 17.22 -7.23 -1.82
CA LYS A 53 17.42 -8.62 -2.23
C LYS A 53 16.12 -9.44 -2.19
N ASN A 54 15.21 -9.04 -1.32
CA ASN A 54 13.91 -9.66 -1.15
C ASN A 54 12.76 -8.81 -1.74
N GLY A 55 13.05 -7.79 -2.56
CA GLY A 55 12.03 -7.00 -3.24
C GLY A 55 11.41 -5.88 -2.39
N ILE A 56 11.93 -5.61 -1.18
CA ILE A 56 11.46 -4.55 -0.28
C ILE A 56 12.33 -3.30 -0.49
N TRP A 57 11.80 -2.31 -1.19
CA TRP A 57 12.58 -1.16 -1.65
C TRP A 57 12.65 0.00 -0.66
N CYS A 58 11.86 -0.02 0.40
CA CYS A 58 11.76 1.08 1.36
C CYS A 58 11.38 0.55 2.74
N THR A 59 12.03 1.09 3.79
CA THR A 59 11.55 0.96 5.16
C THR A 59 10.29 1.78 5.33
N THR A 60 9.20 1.18 5.79
CA THR A 60 7.90 1.84 5.96
C THR A 60 7.26 1.46 7.30
N GLY A 61 6.21 2.21 7.68
CA GLY A 61 5.55 2.12 8.99
C GLY A 61 5.24 3.52 9.54
N SER A 62 6.15 4.49 9.34
CA SER A 62 5.83 5.90 9.54
C SER A 62 5.00 6.40 8.36
N LEU A 63 3.76 6.80 8.62
CA LEU A 63 2.81 7.23 7.59
C LEU A 63 3.34 8.42 6.77
N GLY A 64 3.07 8.42 5.48
CA GLY A 64 3.44 9.50 4.57
C GLY A 64 4.90 9.48 4.09
N GLN A 65 5.73 8.53 4.51
CA GLN A 65 7.17 8.48 4.16
C GLN A 65 7.44 7.77 2.83
N GLY A 66 6.69 6.73 2.51
CA GLY A 66 6.97 5.89 1.34
C GLY A 66 6.77 6.62 0.01
N LEU A 67 5.78 7.49 -0.11
CA LEU A 67 5.51 8.21 -1.36
C LEU A 67 6.62 9.23 -1.73
N PRO A 68 7.14 10.08 -0.83
CA PRO A 68 8.29 10.93 -1.12
C PRO A 68 9.54 10.15 -1.53
N ILE A 69 9.79 8.99 -0.90
CA ILE A 69 10.91 8.12 -1.26
C ILE A 69 10.72 7.54 -2.66
N ALA A 70 9.51 7.03 -2.97
CA ALA A 70 9.17 6.54 -4.31
C ALA A 70 9.29 7.63 -5.38
N LEU A 71 8.91 8.87 -5.05
CA LEU A 71 9.09 10.04 -5.92
C LEU A 71 10.58 10.27 -6.21
N GLY A 72 11.43 10.27 -5.18
CA GLY A 72 12.88 10.39 -5.36
C GLY A 72 13.46 9.30 -6.25
N MET A 73 13.02 8.04 -6.05
CA MET A 73 13.44 6.92 -6.92
C MET A 73 13.01 7.11 -8.38
N ALA A 74 11.79 7.59 -8.62
CA ALA A 74 11.27 7.84 -9.96
C ALA A 74 11.97 9.02 -10.65
N MET A 75 12.33 10.05 -9.90
CA MET A 75 13.10 11.19 -10.42
C MET A 75 14.55 10.82 -10.75
N ALA A 76 15.15 9.93 -9.98
CA ALA A 76 16.54 9.47 -10.19
C ALA A 76 16.69 8.60 -11.46
N ASP A 77 15.66 7.84 -11.85
CA ASP A 77 15.67 7.04 -13.07
C ASP A 77 14.32 7.14 -13.79
N ARG A 78 14.22 8.09 -14.72
CA ARG A 78 13.00 8.36 -15.51
C ARG A 78 12.68 7.26 -16.54
N SER A 79 13.60 6.34 -16.80
CA SER A 79 13.44 5.27 -17.79
C SER A 79 12.63 4.09 -17.29
N LYS A 80 12.43 3.98 -15.97
CA LYS A 80 11.71 2.88 -15.30
C LYS A 80 10.55 3.39 -14.48
N ASN A 81 9.46 2.62 -14.45
CA ASN A 81 8.37 2.96 -13.54
C ASN A 81 8.74 2.61 -12.09
N VAL A 82 8.27 3.46 -11.20
CA VAL A 82 8.18 3.20 -9.76
C VAL A 82 6.70 3.20 -9.41
N TYR A 83 6.24 2.12 -8.79
CA TYR A 83 4.87 2.01 -8.29
C TYR A 83 4.89 2.28 -6.80
N CYS A 84 3.94 3.07 -6.31
CA CYS A 84 3.78 3.32 -4.89
C CYS A 84 2.32 3.11 -4.49
N MET A 85 2.11 2.35 -3.42
CA MET A 85 0.79 2.16 -2.82
C MET A 85 0.76 2.86 -1.47
N ILE A 86 -0.19 3.78 -1.32
CA ILE A 86 -0.48 4.52 -0.08
C ILE A 86 -1.86 4.17 0.43
N SER A 87 -2.13 4.39 1.71
CA SER A 87 -3.47 4.30 2.28
C SER A 87 -4.18 5.65 2.32
N ASP A 88 -5.50 5.61 2.49
CA ASP A 88 -6.29 6.81 2.76
C ASP A 88 -5.95 7.43 4.12
N GLY A 89 -5.57 6.62 5.11
CA GLY A 89 -5.06 7.10 6.40
C GLY A 89 -3.79 7.92 6.28
N GLU A 90 -2.86 7.56 5.38
CA GLU A 90 -1.64 8.33 5.10
C GLU A 90 -1.94 9.71 4.50
N CYS A 91 -3.10 9.90 3.88
CA CYS A 91 -3.51 11.19 3.34
C CYS A 91 -3.77 12.26 4.41
N ALA A 92 -3.68 11.93 5.70
CA ALA A 92 -3.60 12.90 6.79
C ALA A 92 -2.23 13.60 6.87
N GLU A 93 -1.19 12.99 6.29
CA GLU A 93 0.17 13.50 6.33
C GLU A 93 0.43 14.54 5.23
N GLY A 94 1.05 15.66 5.60
CA GLY A 94 1.39 16.74 4.65
C GLY A 94 2.32 16.29 3.53
N SER A 95 3.26 15.39 3.84
CA SER A 95 4.25 14.85 2.89
C SER A 95 3.61 14.14 1.69
N ILE A 96 2.43 13.55 1.84
CA ILE A 96 1.67 12.96 0.73
C ILE A 96 1.29 14.03 -0.30
N TRP A 97 0.73 15.15 0.17
CA TRP A 97 0.28 16.24 -0.70
C TRP A 97 1.44 16.96 -1.38
N GLU A 98 2.52 17.15 -0.63
CA GLU A 98 3.76 17.72 -1.17
C GLU A 98 4.34 16.83 -2.27
N ALA A 99 4.41 15.51 -2.05
CA ALA A 99 4.93 14.56 -3.03
C ALA A 99 4.02 14.50 -4.29
N LEU A 100 2.70 14.49 -4.14
CA LEU A 100 1.77 14.52 -5.27
C LEU A 100 1.89 15.81 -6.08
N ARG A 101 2.02 16.96 -5.40
CA ARG A 101 2.27 18.24 -6.07
C ARG A 101 3.56 18.21 -6.87
N ILE A 102 4.66 17.80 -6.22
CA ILE A 102 5.98 17.73 -6.88
C ILE A 102 5.95 16.78 -8.08
N LYS A 103 5.29 15.61 -7.94
CA LYS A 103 5.08 14.67 -9.04
C LYS A 103 4.43 15.34 -10.25
N THR A 104 3.35 16.09 -10.00
CA THR A 104 2.55 16.72 -11.06
C THR A 104 3.30 17.91 -11.67
N ASP A 105 3.83 18.80 -10.83
CA ASP A 105 4.57 20.00 -11.29
C ASP A 105 5.81 19.66 -12.12
N ASN A 106 6.47 18.53 -11.82
CA ASN A 106 7.69 18.09 -12.52
C ASN A 106 7.45 16.98 -13.57
N ASN A 107 6.21 16.66 -13.91
CA ASN A 107 5.85 15.63 -14.88
C ASN A 107 6.55 14.29 -14.60
N VAL A 108 6.49 13.80 -13.34
CA VAL A 108 7.10 12.52 -12.96
C VAL A 108 6.16 11.37 -13.31
N ASP A 109 5.95 11.17 -14.62
CA ASP A 109 4.95 10.25 -15.18
C ASP A 109 5.29 8.77 -14.94
N ASN A 110 6.56 8.46 -14.68
CA ASN A 110 7.02 7.13 -14.33
C ASN A 110 6.75 6.78 -12.85
N LEU A 111 6.27 7.70 -12.00
CA LEU A 111 5.73 7.38 -10.69
C LEU A 111 4.23 7.04 -10.82
N LYS A 112 3.88 5.79 -10.56
CA LYS A 112 2.51 5.26 -10.61
C LYS A 112 1.95 5.13 -9.19
N VAL A 113 1.08 6.07 -8.79
CA VAL A 113 0.53 6.13 -7.43
C VAL A 113 -0.82 5.43 -7.36
N TYR A 114 -0.95 4.51 -6.41
CA TYR A 114 -2.17 3.81 -6.06
C TYR A 114 -2.58 4.18 -4.63
N VAL A 115 -3.87 4.35 -4.40
CA VAL A 115 -4.44 4.58 -3.07
C VAL A 115 -5.33 3.42 -2.71
N ASN A 116 -5.04 2.76 -1.60
CA ASN A 116 -5.94 1.83 -0.94
C ASN A 116 -6.92 2.63 -0.08
N LEU A 117 -8.20 2.61 -0.47
CA LEU A 117 -9.26 3.40 0.16
C LEU A 117 -10.22 2.48 0.89
N ASN A 118 -10.09 2.39 2.20
CA ASN A 118 -10.98 1.61 3.06
C ASN A 118 -11.98 2.47 3.85
N GLY A 119 -11.81 3.81 3.84
CA GLY A 119 -12.69 4.76 4.52
C GLY A 119 -12.35 5.00 5.99
N TYR A 120 -11.19 4.50 6.45
CA TYR A 120 -10.73 4.67 7.83
C TYR A 120 -9.29 5.17 7.89
N GLY A 121 -9.03 6.10 8.79
CA GLY A 121 -7.69 6.54 9.16
C GLY A 121 -7.39 6.20 10.62
N ALA A 122 -6.20 6.57 11.09
CA ALA A 122 -5.78 6.32 12.47
C ALA A 122 -6.73 6.95 13.51
N TYR A 123 -7.41 8.03 13.15
CA TYR A 123 -8.24 8.83 14.07
C TYR A 123 -9.75 8.68 13.84
N GLY A 124 -10.18 7.88 12.88
CA GLY A 124 -11.59 7.66 12.60
C GLY A 124 -11.95 7.52 11.12
N LYS A 125 -13.24 7.67 10.84
CA LYS A 125 -13.77 7.58 9.47
C LYS A 125 -13.27 8.72 8.58
N ILE A 126 -13.01 8.39 7.33
CA ILE A 126 -12.59 9.33 6.28
C ILE A 126 -13.75 9.55 5.32
N ASP A 127 -14.05 10.82 5.00
CA ASP A 127 -14.95 11.15 3.89
C ASP A 127 -14.26 10.82 2.56
N SER A 128 -14.48 9.60 2.10
CA SER A 128 -13.87 9.07 0.88
C SER A 128 -14.18 9.91 -0.35
N THR A 129 -15.36 10.50 -0.42
CA THR A 129 -15.78 11.35 -1.57
C THR A 129 -14.94 12.63 -1.64
N LYS A 130 -14.78 13.30 -0.50
CA LYS A 130 -13.93 14.50 -0.41
C LYS A 130 -12.47 14.17 -0.66
N LEU A 131 -11.98 13.06 -0.09
CA LEU A 131 -10.60 12.65 -0.28
C LEU A 131 -10.30 12.37 -1.77
N ILE A 132 -11.15 11.61 -2.46
CA ILE A 132 -10.98 11.32 -3.90
C ILE A 132 -10.91 12.61 -4.72
N LYS A 133 -11.79 13.58 -4.45
CA LYS A 133 -11.78 14.88 -5.15
C LYS A 133 -10.45 15.62 -4.96
N ARG A 134 -9.93 15.65 -3.73
CA ARG A 134 -8.64 16.27 -3.41
C ARG A 134 -7.49 15.57 -4.11
N LEU A 135 -7.41 14.25 -3.99
CA LEU A 135 -6.37 13.44 -4.63
C LEU A 135 -6.33 13.65 -6.14
N LYS A 136 -7.49 13.65 -6.79
CA LYS A 136 -7.60 13.90 -8.24
C LYS A 136 -7.24 15.32 -8.65
N ALA A 137 -7.46 16.30 -7.78
CA ALA A 137 -7.04 17.69 -8.04
C ALA A 137 -5.50 17.83 -7.97
N PHE A 138 -4.83 17.12 -7.05
CA PHE A 138 -3.36 17.14 -6.93
C PHE A 138 -2.66 16.24 -7.96
N CYS A 139 -3.26 15.09 -8.29
CA CYS A 139 -2.67 14.09 -9.16
C CYS A 139 -3.79 13.42 -9.99
N PRO A 140 -4.10 13.93 -11.19
CA PRO A 140 -5.22 13.45 -12.00
C PRO A 140 -5.12 11.96 -12.39
N ASP A 141 -3.90 11.43 -12.56
CA ASP A 141 -3.62 10.05 -12.95
C ASP A 141 -3.57 9.06 -11.78
N ILE A 142 -3.78 9.53 -10.53
CA ILE A 142 -3.77 8.69 -9.33
C ILE A 142 -4.84 7.59 -9.42
N LYS A 143 -4.50 6.37 -9.02
CA LYS A 143 -5.37 5.21 -9.10
C LYS A 143 -5.96 4.87 -7.74
N ILE A 144 -7.28 4.93 -7.64
CA ILE A 144 -8.00 4.62 -6.41
C ILE A 144 -8.48 3.16 -6.45
N ARG A 145 -8.21 2.42 -5.38
CA ARG A 145 -8.70 1.06 -5.16
C ARG A 145 -9.46 1.02 -3.83
N LYS A 146 -10.72 0.68 -3.89
CA LYS A 146 -11.56 0.54 -2.69
C LYS A 146 -11.41 -0.87 -2.14
N THR A 147 -11.28 -0.97 -0.83
CA THR A 147 -11.30 -2.21 -0.07
C THR A 147 -12.37 -2.13 1.02
N SER A 148 -12.89 -3.28 1.42
CA SER A 148 -13.88 -3.41 2.47
C SER A 148 -13.62 -4.71 3.24
N VAL A 149 -14.02 -4.73 4.51
CA VAL A 149 -14.00 -5.92 5.35
C VAL A 149 -15.40 -6.52 5.54
N GLU A 150 -16.42 -6.00 4.84
CA GLU A 150 -17.83 -6.40 4.98
C GLU A 150 -18.08 -7.88 4.71
N GLN A 151 -17.23 -8.52 3.91
CA GLN A 151 -17.27 -9.96 3.67
C GLN A 151 -16.97 -10.80 4.93
N PHE A 152 -16.34 -10.21 5.96
CA PHE A 152 -16.00 -10.89 7.20
C PHE A 152 -16.89 -10.39 8.34
N PRO A 153 -17.92 -11.15 8.78
CA PRO A 153 -18.92 -10.70 9.77
C PRO A 153 -18.33 -10.33 11.14
N PHE A 154 -17.15 -10.87 11.45
CA PHE A 154 -16.43 -10.59 12.71
C PHE A 154 -15.56 -9.33 12.64
N LEU A 155 -15.39 -8.71 11.47
CA LEU A 155 -14.66 -7.45 11.31
C LEU A 155 -15.65 -6.28 11.21
N LYS A 156 -15.51 -5.29 12.09
CA LYS A 156 -16.44 -4.15 12.13
C LYS A 156 -15.68 -2.82 12.20
N GLY A 157 -15.93 -1.98 11.19
CA GLY A 157 -15.49 -0.60 11.20
C GLY A 157 -14.00 -0.45 11.47
N GLN A 158 -13.64 0.50 12.31
CA GLN A 158 -12.25 0.78 12.67
C GLN A 158 -11.61 -0.31 13.54
N ASP A 159 -12.42 -1.03 14.33
CA ASP A 159 -11.92 -2.11 15.19
C ASP A 159 -11.33 -3.26 14.39
N ALA A 160 -11.72 -3.41 13.13
CA ALA A 160 -11.14 -4.38 12.21
C ALA A 160 -9.62 -4.24 12.06
N HIS A 161 -9.08 -3.02 12.20
CA HIS A 161 -7.64 -2.76 12.13
C HIS A 161 -6.85 -3.38 13.29
N TYR A 162 -7.49 -3.54 14.45
CA TYR A 162 -6.89 -4.06 15.66
C TYR A 162 -7.38 -5.47 16.01
N HIS A 163 -8.19 -6.07 15.14
CA HIS A 163 -8.80 -7.37 15.40
C HIS A 163 -7.74 -8.49 15.45
N VAL A 164 -7.72 -9.20 16.58
CA VAL A 164 -6.92 -10.41 16.73
C VAL A 164 -7.78 -11.62 16.36
N MET A 165 -7.41 -12.29 15.28
CA MET A 165 -8.18 -13.40 14.74
C MET A 165 -8.14 -14.63 15.67
N SER A 166 -9.32 -15.12 16.10
CA SER A 166 -9.45 -16.41 16.78
C SER A 166 -9.39 -17.57 15.78
N LYS A 167 -9.27 -18.81 16.29
CA LYS A 167 -9.34 -20.02 15.45
C LYS A 167 -10.67 -20.13 14.72
N GLU A 168 -11.76 -19.74 15.38
CA GLU A 168 -13.11 -19.73 14.81
C GLU A 168 -13.24 -18.69 13.71
N ASN A 169 -12.71 -17.47 13.93
CA ASN A 169 -12.65 -16.42 12.91
C ASN A 169 -11.83 -16.86 11.69
N TYR A 170 -10.69 -17.52 11.92
CA TYR A 170 -9.88 -18.07 10.84
C TYR A 170 -10.65 -19.11 10.02
N ALA A 171 -11.26 -20.10 10.68
CA ALA A 171 -12.07 -21.13 10.02
C ALA A 171 -13.21 -20.51 9.21
N GLN A 172 -13.91 -19.52 9.77
CA GLN A 172 -14.96 -18.78 9.10
C GLN A 172 -14.44 -18.03 7.87
N ALA A 173 -13.29 -17.35 7.99
CA ALA A 173 -12.68 -16.65 6.86
C ALA A 173 -12.30 -17.60 5.74
N MET A 174 -11.67 -18.75 6.04
CA MET A 174 -11.30 -19.77 5.06
C MET A 174 -12.53 -20.30 4.29
N ASN A 175 -13.64 -20.56 4.99
CA ASN A 175 -14.90 -20.98 4.37
C ASN A 175 -15.48 -19.90 3.45
N LEU A 176 -15.44 -18.62 3.87
CA LEU A 176 -15.97 -17.51 3.06
C LEU A 176 -15.12 -17.23 1.82
N LEU A 177 -13.84 -17.50 1.87
CA LEU A 177 -12.92 -17.33 0.73
C LEU A 177 -12.88 -18.56 -0.18
N SER A 178 -13.57 -19.67 0.20
CA SER A 178 -13.55 -20.95 -0.52
C SER A 178 -12.11 -21.50 -0.72
N LEU A 179 -11.25 -21.32 0.26
CA LEU A 179 -9.87 -21.77 0.30
C LEU A 179 -9.71 -23.07 1.08
#